data_b3b2b410aa52e95adc81df6701b03509
#
_entry.id   b3b2b410aa52e95adc81df6701b03509
#
_cell.length_a   1.000
_cell.length_b   1.000
_cell.length_c   1.000
_cell.angle_alpha   90.00
_cell.angle_beta   90.00
_cell.angle_gamma   90.00
#
_symmetry.space_group_name_H-M   'P 1'
#
loop_
_entity.id
_entity.type
_entity.pdbx_description
1 polymer ?
#
loop_
_entity_poly.entity_id
_entity_poly.type
_entity_poly.pdbx_seq_one_letter_code
_entity_poly.pdbx_strand_id
1 'polypeptide(L)'
;MTTFTKLFAAATLASAFATSAFAAPETFGVEPNHTYANFSYTHMGLSTQISKFSKTSGTVTYDKAAKTGAVDVSIDMTSVDTGSTLFNGHIQGADFLDTATFPTATFKSTKVVFAGDKPATIEGNLTIKGITKPVTLTVTHFVNMAHPMAKKDAIGANATTVIKRTEFNAGKYAPAVGDDVTLTISLEAIKQ
;
A
#
# COMPACT_ATOMS: atom_id res chain seq x y z
N MET A 1 -83.05 -0.32 27.42
CA MET A 1 -81.82 0.49 27.49
C MET A 1 -80.60 -0.40 27.13
N THR A 2 -80.17 -0.30 25.93
CA THR A 2 -79.04 -1.18 25.37
C THR A 2 -77.79 -0.31 25.19
N THR A 3 -76.79 -0.59 25.99
CA THR A 3 -75.48 0.13 25.99
C THR A 3 -74.57 -0.48 24.99
N PHE A 4 -74.18 0.24 23.93
CA PHE A 4 -73.13 -0.15 22.94
C PHE A 4 -71.78 0.27 23.47
N THR A 5 -70.92 -0.73 23.74
CA THR A 5 -69.52 -0.54 24.06
C THR A 5 -68.68 -0.52 22.74
N LYS A 6 -68.06 0.63 22.42
CA LYS A 6 -67.20 0.80 21.30
C LYS A 6 -65.76 0.32 21.67
N LEU A 7 -65.30 -0.75 21.09
CA LEU A 7 -63.87 -1.17 21.13
C LEU A 7 -63.05 -0.30 20.16
N PHE A 8 -62.08 0.45 20.68
CA PHE A 8 -61.05 1.11 19.89
C PHE A 8 -59.87 0.14 19.77
N ALA A 9 -59.60 -0.35 18.56
CA ALA A 9 -58.37 -1.09 18.26
C ALA A 9 -57.26 -0.10 17.91
N ALA A 10 -56.24 0.00 18.76
CA ALA A 10 -55.05 0.78 18.48
C ALA A 10 -54.09 -0.08 17.66
N ALA A 11 -53.90 0.25 16.38
CA ALA A 11 -52.89 -0.36 15.52
C ALA A 11 -51.53 0.31 15.77
N THR A 12 -50.62 -0.37 16.45
CA THR A 12 -49.23 0.04 16.62
C THR A 12 -48.44 -0.27 15.32
N LEU A 13 -48.08 0.75 14.56
CA LEU A 13 -47.14 0.63 13.43
C LEU A 13 -45.73 0.42 14.01
N ALA A 14 -45.22 -0.79 13.96
CA ALA A 14 -43.81 -1.08 14.23
C ALA A 14 -42.98 -0.70 13.01
N SER A 15 -42.27 0.44 13.05
CA SER A 15 -41.32 0.87 12.06
C SER A 15 -40.07 -0.02 12.18
N ALA A 16 -39.91 -0.98 11.29
CA ALA A 16 -38.68 -1.75 11.16
C ALA A 16 -37.58 -0.86 10.56
N PHE A 17 -36.64 -0.38 11.38
CA PHE A 17 -35.40 0.23 10.90
C PHE A 17 -34.55 -0.87 10.30
N ALA A 18 -34.53 -0.94 8.98
CA ALA A 18 -33.53 -1.78 8.26
C ALA A 18 -32.15 -1.15 8.47
N THR A 19 -31.36 -1.71 9.40
CA THR A 19 -29.95 -1.40 9.50
C THR A 19 -29.27 -1.96 8.26
N SER A 20 -28.78 -1.09 7.39
CA SER A 20 -27.91 -1.51 6.28
C SER A 20 -26.68 -2.18 6.87
N ALA A 21 -26.59 -3.49 6.76
CA ALA A 21 -25.38 -4.23 7.09
C ALA A 21 -24.30 -3.84 6.06
N PHE A 22 -23.38 -2.94 6.42
CA PHE A 22 -22.19 -2.73 5.65
C PHE A 22 -21.35 -4.01 5.72
N ALA A 23 -20.94 -4.51 4.57
CA ALA A 23 -19.97 -5.61 4.52
C ALA A 23 -18.68 -5.15 5.23
N ALA A 24 -18.10 -6.02 6.03
CA ALA A 24 -16.83 -5.71 6.68
C ALA A 24 -15.71 -5.55 5.63
N PRO A 25 -14.71 -4.68 5.87
CA PRO A 25 -13.55 -4.58 5.00
C PRO A 25 -12.90 -5.96 4.77
N GLU A 26 -12.58 -6.26 3.53
CA GLU A 26 -11.90 -7.50 3.17
C GLU A 26 -10.38 -7.34 3.34
N THR A 27 -9.72 -8.39 3.83
CA THR A 27 -8.26 -8.41 4.01
C THR A 27 -7.61 -9.30 2.97
N PHE A 28 -6.58 -8.75 2.32
CA PHE A 28 -5.78 -9.41 1.29
C PHE A 28 -4.33 -9.50 1.78
N GLY A 29 -3.74 -10.68 1.74
CA GLY A 29 -2.32 -10.90 1.99
C GLY A 29 -1.49 -10.60 0.74
N VAL A 30 -0.38 -9.88 0.89
CA VAL A 30 0.55 -9.61 -0.20
C VAL A 30 1.05 -10.94 -0.80
N GLU A 31 1.00 -11.06 -2.13
CA GLU A 31 1.54 -12.19 -2.88
C GLU A 31 3.02 -11.86 -3.22
N PRO A 32 3.99 -12.60 -2.67
CA PRO A 32 5.39 -12.18 -2.68
C PRO A 32 6.09 -12.33 -4.05
N ASN A 33 5.60 -13.19 -4.95
CA ASN A 33 6.27 -13.45 -6.22
C ASN A 33 5.98 -12.39 -7.30
N HIS A 34 4.90 -11.63 -7.13
CA HIS A 34 4.48 -10.58 -8.08
C HIS A 34 4.38 -9.20 -7.40
N THR A 35 4.97 -9.04 -6.20
CA THR A 35 5.00 -7.76 -5.49
C THR A 35 6.42 -7.26 -5.34
N TYR A 36 6.69 -6.08 -5.93
CA TYR A 36 8.02 -5.49 -5.96
C TYR A 36 7.96 -3.99 -5.63
N ALA A 37 8.93 -3.54 -4.83
CA ALA A 37 9.24 -2.12 -4.67
C ALA A 37 10.45 -1.79 -5.56
N ASN A 38 10.18 -1.23 -6.75
CA ASN A 38 11.23 -0.78 -7.65
C ASN A 38 11.61 0.66 -7.30
N PHE A 39 12.87 1.02 -7.51
CA PHE A 39 13.36 2.37 -7.36
C PHE A 39 14.32 2.76 -8.49
N SER A 40 14.29 4.04 -8.85
CA SER A 40 15.20 4.57 -9.86
C SER A 40 15.75 5.94 -9.46
N TYR A 41 16.97 6.23 -9.91
CA TYR A 41 17.68 7.48 -9.63
C TYR A 41 18.68 7.79 -10.74
N THR A 42 19.05 9.07 -10.90
CA THR A 42 20.06 9.50 -11.84
C THR A 42 21.45 9.27 -11.27
N HIS A 43 22.33 8.61 -12.02
CA HIS A 43 23.72 8.37 -11.64
C HIS A 43 24.65 9.29 -12.43
N MET A 44 25.21 10.29 -11.76
CA MET A 44 26.22 11.25 -12.27
C MET A 44 25.81 11.95 -13.58
N GLY A 45 24.52 12.11 -13.83
CA GLY A 45 24.01 12.65 -15.09
C GLY A 45 24.19 11.73 -16.32
N LEU A 46 24.77 10.54 -16.15
CA LEU A 46 25.06 9.61 -17.24
C LEU A 46 23.89 8.73 -17.61
N SER A 47 23.16 8.25 -16.60
CA SER A 47 22.05 7.29 -16.82
C SER A 47 21.09 7.28 -15.65
N THR A 48 19.88 6.75 -15.87
CA THR A 48 18.94 6.37 -14.81
C THR A 48 19.18 4.91 -14.44
N GLN A 49 19.59 4.68 -13.20
CA GLN A 49 19.72 3.34 -12.64
C GLN A 49 18.36 2.87 -12.11
N ILE A 50 18.04 1.60 -12.32
CA ILE A 50 16.80 0.97 -11.89
C ILE A 50 17.13 -0.28 -11.09
N SER A 51 16.56 -0.41 -9.92
CA SER A 51 16.75 -1.54 -9.02
C SER A 51 15.44 -1.89 -8.32
N LYS A 52 15.40 -3.01 -7.62
CA LYS A 52 14.20 -3.44 -6.89
C LYS A 52 14.54 -4.08 -5.55
N PHE A 53 13.54 -4.13 -4.68
CA PHE A 53 13.48 -5.07 -3.57
C PHE A 53 12.53 -6.20 -3.96
N SER A 54 13.00 -7.44 -3.87
CA SER A 54 12.28 -8.63 -4.34
C SER A 54 11.44 -9.31 -3.26
N LYS A 55 11.52 -8.85 -2.00
CA LYS A 55 10.76 -9.42 -0.89
C LYS A 55 9.94 -8.35 -0.19
N THR A 56 8.63 -8.44 -0.38
CA THR A 56 7.63 -7.59 0.27
C THR A 56 6.58 -8.48 0.92
N SER A 57 6.14 -8.11 2.11
CA SER A 57 5.08 -8.79 2.86
C SER A 57 4.12 -7.79 3.48
N GLY A 58 2.96 -8.25 3.92
CA GLY A 58 1.98 -7.40 4.59
C GLY A 58 0.57 -7.64 4.13
N THR A 59 -0.29 -6.65 4.34
CA THR A 59 -1.71 -6.74 4.07
C THR A 59 -2.27 -5.48 3.41
N VAL A 60 -3.32 -5.68 2.62
CA VAL A 60 -4.18 -4.63 2.09
C VAL A 60 -5.58 -4.91 2.61
N THR A 61 -6.23 -3.93 3.22
CA THR A 61 -7.67 -3.99 3.47
C THR A 61 -8.39 -3.14 2.44
N TYR A 62 -9.56 -3.59 2.01
CA TYR A 62 -10.35 -2.89 1.00
C TYR A 62 -11.84 -3.11 1.24
N ASP A 63 -12.59 -2.01 1.29
CA ASP A 63 -14.05 -2.00 1.29
C ASP A 63 -14.53 -1.17 0.10
N LYS A 64 -15.04 -1.87 -0.90
CA LYS A 64 -15.54 -1.26 -2.13
C LYS A 64 -16.79 -0.40 -1.87
N ALA A 65 -17.67 -0.85 -0.98
CA ALA A 65 -18.94 -0.18 -0.71
C ALA A 65 -18.74 1.10 0.11
N ALA A 66 -17.91 1.01 1.16
CA ALA A 66 -17.57 2.16 2.00
C ALA A 66 -16.52 3.08 1.37
N LYS A 67 -15.85 2.67 0.27
CA LYS A 67 -14.72 3.37 -0.36
C LYS A 67 -13.63 3.67 0.67
N THR A 68 -13.23 2.65 1.41
CA THR A 68 -12.14 2.70 2.38
C THR A 68 -11.11 1.62 2.11
N GLY A 69 -9.92 1.82 2.62
CA GLY A 69 -8.85 0.84 2.51
C GLY A 69 -7.66 1.20 3.38
N ALA A 70 -6.78 0.24 3.59
CA ALA A 70 -5.51 0.46 4.24
C ALA A 70 -4.43 -0.44 3.63
N VAL A 71 -3.18 0.01 3.72
CA VAL A 71 -1.99 -0.74 3.30
C VAL A 71 -1.02 -0.74 4.47
N ASP A 72 -0.55 -1.93 4.86
CA ASP A 72 0.48 -2.11 5.87
C ASP A 72 1.48 -3.15 5.34
N VAL A 73 2.65 -2.69 4.89
CA VAL A 73 3.64 -3.52 4.22
C VAL A 73 5.04 -3.32 4.78
N SER A 74 5.81 -4.41 4.72
CA SER A 74 7.22 -4.47 5.08
C SER A 74 8.04 -4.94 3.89
N ILE A 75 9.16 -4.27 3.64
CA ILE A 75 10.11 -4.56 2.59
C ILE A 75 11.41 -5.06 3.22
N ASP A 76 11.87 -6.25 2.85
CA ASP A 76 13.18 -6.76 3.23
C ASP A 76 14.26 -6.01 2.45
N MET A 77 15.00 -5.13 3.12
CA MET A 77 16.03 -4.29 2.51
C MET A 77 17.25 -5.10 2.05
N THR A 78 17.43 -6.31 2.60
CA THR A 78 18.50 -7.23 2.16
C THR A 78 18.19 -7.88 0.82
N SER A 79 16.94 -7.79 0.37
CA SER A 79 16.47 -8.33 -0.91
C SER A 79 16.72 -7.39 -2.09
N VAL A 80 17.53 -6.35 -1.92
CA VAL A 80 17.86 -5.42 -2.99
C VAL A 80 18.54 -6.15 -4.14
N ASP A 81 18.07 -5.89 -5.36
CA ASP A 81 18.60 -6.41 -6.60
C ASP A 81 18.82 -5.27 -7.59
N THR A 82 20.09 -5.00 -7.87
CA THR A 82 20.57 -3.98 -8.80
C THR A 82 20.97 -4.58 -10.15
N GLY A 83 20.84 -5.90 -10.32
CA GLY A 83 21.39 -6.65 -11.44
C GLY A 83 22.89 -6.94 -11.33
N SER A 84 23.55 -6.50 -10.26
CA SER A 84 24.98 -6.75 -9.99
C SER A 84 25.20 -7.19 -8.56
N THR A 85 25.70 -8.41 -8.36
CA THR A 85 25.98 -8.95 -7.02
C THR A 85 26.96 -8.06 -6.24
N LEU A 86 27.99 -7.53 -6.91
CA LEU A 86 28.94 -6.62 -6.27
C LEU A 86 28.25 -5.33 -5.80
N PHE A 87 27.40 -4.75 -6.64
CA PHE A 87 26.72 -3.51 -6.31
C PHE A 87 25.59 -3.74 -5.28
N ASN A 88 24.96 -4.92 -5.25
CA ASN A 88 24.04 -5.29 -4.18
C ASN A 88 24.71 -5.20 -2.80
N GLY A 89 25.93 -5.73 -2.67
CA GLY A 89 26.71 -5.61 -1.42
C GLY A 89 27.09 -4.16 -1.11
N HIS A 90 27.47 -3.38 -2.11
CA HIS A 90 27.83 -1.96 -1.93
C HIS A 90 26.64 -1.13 -1.42
N ILE A 91 25.48 -1.23 -2.06
CA ILE A 91 24.30 -0.42 -1.71
C ILE A 91 23.71 -0.80 -0.34
N GLN A 92 23.95 -2.01 0.14
CA GLN A 92 23.57 -2.46 1.49
C GLN A 92 24.43 -1.86 2.61
N GLY A 93 25.59 -1.26 2.27
CA GLY A 93 26.50 -0.68 3.23
C GLY A 93 25.94 0.51 4.01
N ALA A 94 26.61 0.86 5.11
CA ALA A 94 26.21 1.90 6.08
C ALA A 94 26.01 3.28 5.44
N ASP A 95 26.77 3.61 4.41
CA ASP A 95 26.68 4.88 3.66
C ASP A 95 25.38 5.02 2.84
N PHE A 96 24.66 3.91 2.61
CA PHE A 96 23.45 3.84 1.79
C PHE A 96 22.27 3.27 2.57
N LEU A 97 21.97 1.98 2.39
CA LEU A 97 20.78 1.36 3.00
C LEU A 97 21.01 0.87 4.43
N ASP A 98 22.28 0.60 4.80
CA ASP A 98 22.67 0.08 6.13
C ASP A 98 21.79 -1.10 6.58
N THR A 99 21.67 -2.09 5.70
CA THR A 99 20.73 -3.20 5.90
C THR A 99 21.11 -4.09 7.10
N ALA A 100 22.35 -4.03 7.56
CA ALA A 100 22.79 -4.72 8.77
C ALA A 100 22.13 -4.14 10.02
N THR A 101 21.96 -2.81 10.08
CA THR A 101 21.30 -2.10 11.19
C THR A 101 19.80 -1.97 10.94
N PHE A 102 19.40 -1.76 9.71
CA PHE A 102 18.01 -1.49 9.30
C PHE A 102 17.56 -2.48 8.21
N PRO A 103 17.31 -3.76 8.56
CA PRO A 103 16.98 -4.79 7.58
C PRO A 103 15.61 -4.63 6.93
N THR A 104 14.77 -3.75 7.46
CA THR A 104 13.38 -3.60 7.04
C THR A 104 13.02 -2.13 6.80
N ALA A 105 12.38 -1.84 5.68
CA ALA A 105 11.61 -0.63 5.48
C ALA A 105 10.11 -0.93 5.59
N THR A 106 9.29 0.06 5.99
CA THR A 106 7.85 -0.14 6.15
C THR A 106 7.07 1.01 5.53
N PHE A 107 5.89 0.69 4.99
CA PHE A 107 4.90 1.69 4.63
C PHE A 107 3.57 1.35 5.29
N LYS A 108 3.01 2.32 6.03
CA LYS A 108 1.70 2.23 6.65
C LYS A 108 0.83 3.38 6.22
N SER A 109 -0.26 3.08 5.54
CA SER A 109 -1.19 4.10 5.08
C SER A 109 -1.92 4.76 6.26
N THR A 110 -2.17 6.06 6.11
CA THR A 110 -3.01 6.87 7.01
C THR A 110 -4.34 7.22 6.38
N LYS A 111 -4.38 7.24 5.03
CA LYS A 111 -5.59 7.56 4.28
C LYS A 111 -5.51 7.00 2.85
N VAL A 112 -6.64 6.49 2.36
CA VAL A 112 -6.83 6.14 0.96
C VAL A 112 -7.89 7.07 0.37
N VAL A 113 -7.55 7.76 -0.71
CA VAL A 113 -8.46 8.66 -1.43
C VAL A 113 -8.94 7.97 -2.69
N PHE A 114 -10.25 7.98 -2.91
CA PHE A 114 -10.89 7.35 -4.06
C PHE A 114 -11.29 8.39 -5.12
N ALA A 115 -11.11 8.02 -6.39
CA ALA A 115 -11.71 8.69 -7.53
C ALA A 115 -12.72 7.74 -8.17
N GLY A 116 -14.00 8.06 -8.03
CA GLY A 116 -15.06 7.12 -8.38
C GLY A 116 -15.02 5.89 -7.47
N ASP A 117 -14.83 4.72 -8.06
CA ASP A 117 -14.82 3.43 -7.35
C ASP A 117 -13.40 2.83 -7.18
N LYS A 118 -12.36 3.60 -7.51
CA LYS A 118 -10.97 3.13 -7.45
C LYS A 118 -10.12 4.02 -6.55
N PRO A 119 -9.17 3.45 -5.79
CA PRO A 119 -8.14 4.23 -5.12
C PRO A 119 -7.38 5.09 -6.13
N ALA A 120 -7.18 6.37 -5.82
CA ALA A 120 -6.40 7.32 -6.62
C ALA A 120 -5.08 7.68 -5.95
N THR A 121 -5.11 7.92 -4.64
CA THR A 121 -3.89 8.18 -3.87
C THR A 121 -3.94 7.47 -2.52
N ILE A 122 -2.77 7.12 -2.01
CA ILE A 122 -2.59 6.51 -0.69
C ILE A 122 -1.58 7.36 0.08
N GLU A 123 -2.06 8.09 1.07
CA GLU A 123 -1.24 8.83 2.02
C GLU A 123 -0.77 7.88 3.12
N GLY A 124 0.49 7.98 3.54
CA GLY A 124 1.02 7.10 4.58
C GLY A 124 2.38 7.52 5.09
N ASN A 125 2.88 6.76 6.02
CA ASN A 125 4.20 6.91 6.63
C ASN A 125 5.15 5.87 6.05
N LEU A 126 6.22 6.33 5.41
CA LEU A 126 7.32 5.52 4.93
C LEU A 126 8.47 5.58 5.92
N THR A 127 8.97 4.44 6.36
CA THR A 127 10.12 4.34 7.24
C THR A 127 11.27 3.65 6.51
N ILE A 128 12.41 4.35 6.39
CA ILE A 128 13.66 3.83 5.84
C ILE A 128 14.79 4.23 6.79
N LYS A 129 15.72 3.32 7.10
CA LYS A 129 16.83 3.55 8.04
C LYS A 129 16.37 4.14 9.38
N GLY A 130 15.23 3.69 9.90
CA GLY A 130 14.66 4.19 11.16
C GLY A 130 14.04 5.59 11.08
N ILE A 131 14.10 6.27 9.93
CA ILE A 131 13.52 7.59 9.73
C ILE A 131 12.16 7.45 9.05
N THR A 132 11.14 8.06 9.65
CA THR A 132 9.76 8.04 9.14
C THR A 132 9.39 9.38 8.53
N LYS A 133 8.85 9.35 7.31
CA LYS A 133 8.34 10.53 6.59
C LYS A 133 6.96 10.26 6.02
N PRO A 134 6.08 11.26 5.98
CA PRO A 134 4.83 11.17 5.25
C PRO A 134 5.12 11.16 3.76
N VAL A 135 4.48 10.24 3.03
CA VAL A 135 4.54 10.18 1.57
C VAL A 135 3.14 9.92 1.01
N THR A 136 2.93 10.35 -0.23
CA THR A 136 1.70 10.08 -0.98
C THR A 136 2.05 9.24 -2.20
N LEU A 137 1.48 8.05 -2.28
CA LEU A 137 1.55 7.20 -3.45
C LEU A 137 0.42 7.59 -4.42
N THR A 138 0.74 7.85 -5.68
CA THR A 138 -0.25 7.98 -6.76
C THR A 138 -0.52 6.61 -7.34
N VAL A 139 -1.77 6.14 -7.26
CA VAL A 139 -2.19 4.86 -7.83
C VAL A 139 -2.37 5.03 -9.33
N THR A 140 -1.60 4.31 -10.13
CA THR A 140 -1.61 4.38 -11.59
C THR A 140 -2.43 3.27 -12.24
N HIS A 141 -2.62 2.16 -11.51
CA HIS A 141 -3.46 1.03 -11.89
C HIS A 141 -4.10 0.42 -10.65
N PHE A 142 -5.36 -0.01 -10.77
CA PHE A 142 -6.05 -0.75 -9.73
C PHE A 142 -7.09 -1.69 -10.32
N VAL A 143 -7.08 -2.93 -9.86
CA VAL A 143 -8.10 -3.94 -10.16
C VAL A 143 -8.40 -4.75 -8.89
N ASN A 144 -9.69 -5.07 -8.70
CA ASN A 144 -10.15 -6.08 -7.75
C ASN A 144 -11.01 -7.07 -8.52
N MET A 145 -10.57 -8.33 -8.57
CA MET A 145 -11.21 -9.38 -9.35
C MET A 145 -10.92 -10.76 -8.76
N ALA A 146 -11.69 -11.78 -9.19
CA ALA A 146 -11.37 -13.15 -8.86
C ALA A 146 -10.03 -13.56 -9.51
N HIS A 147 -9.11 -14.08 -8.71
CA HIS A 147 -7.82 -14.54 -9.21
C HIS A 147 -8.00 -15.82 -10.06
N PRO A 148 -7.52 -15.85 -11.31
CA PRO A 148 -7.80 -16.96 -12.25
C PRO A 148 -7.39 -18.33 -11.73
N MET A 149 -6.28 -18.42 -10.99
CA MET A 149 -5.72 -19.68 -10.49
C MET A 149 -6.10 -19.96 -9.03
N ALA A 150 -6.00 -18.96 -8.14
CA ALA A 150 -6.27 -19.13 -6.71
C ALA A 150 -7.76 -19.27 -6.39
N LYS A 151 -8.67 -18.89 -7.31
CA LYS A 151 -10.13 -18.90 -7.15
C LYS A 151 -10.62 -18.15 -5.90
N LYS A 152 -9.85 -17.16 -5.49
CA LYS A 152 -10.15 -16.19 -4.43
C LYS A 152 -10.11 -14.79 -5.03
N ASP A 153 -10.77 -13.84 -4.40
CA ASP A 153 -10.62 -12.44 -4.80
C ASP A 153 -9.18 -11.96 -4.61
N ALA A 154 -8.74 -11.10 -5.51
CA ALA A 154 -7.41 -10.54 -5.51
C ALA A 154 -7.44 -9.05 -5.86
N ILE A 155 -6.43 -8.34 -5.40
CA ILE A 155 -6.13 -6.97 -5.76
C ILE A 155 -4.85 -6.95 -6.55
N GLY A 156 -4.86 -6.26 -7.70
CA GLY A 156 -3.68 -5.84 -8.44
C GLY A 156 -3.59 -4.31 -8.43
N ALA A 157 -2.43 -3.76 -8.09
CA ALA A 157 -2.22 -2.32 -8.07
C ALA A 157 -0.81 -1.93 -8.50
N ASN A 158 -0.71 -0.78 -9.21
CA ASN A 158 0.55 -0.09 -9.39
C ASN A 158 0.45 1.32 -8.78
N ALA A 159 1.55 1.76 -8.17
CA ALA A 159 1.62 3.09 -7.60
C ALA A 159 3.03 3.68 -7.76
N THR A 160 3.13 5.01 -7.70
CA THR A 160 4.41 5.72 -7.80
C THR A 160 4.48 6.90 -6.84
N THR A 161 5.69 7.24 -6.43
CA THR A 161 6.02 8.47 -5.71
C THR A 161 7.48 8.84 -5.94
N VAL A 162 7.86 10.07 -5.58
CA VAL A 162 9.25 10.51 -5.54
C VAL A 162 9.60 10.87 -4.11
N ILE A 163 10.74 10.40 -3.62
CA ILE A 163 11.29 10.74 -2.31
C ILE A 163 12.70 11.30 -2.47
N LYS A 164 13.16 12.05 -1.47
CA LYS A 164 14.56 12.46 -1.37
C LYS A 164 15.30 11.52 -0.43
N ARG A 165 16.32 10.81 -0.97
CA ARG A 165 17.08 9.84 -0.17
C ARG A 165 17.91 10.49 0.95
N THR A 166 18.26 11.78 0.81
CA THR A 166 18.89 12.55 1.87
C THR A 166 18.01 12.69 3.11
N GLU A 167 16.67 12.72 2.94
CA GLU A 167 15.72 12.80 4.06
C GLU A 167 15.66 11.51 4.89
N PHE A 168 16.21 10.41 4.37
CA PHE A 168 16.32 9.09 5.03
C PHE A 168 17.76 8.71 5.39
N ASN A 169 18.66 9.70 5.48
CA ASN A 169 20.06 9.47 5.78
C ASN A 169 20.75 8.45 4.84
N ALA A 170 20.34 8.45 3.57
CA ALA A 170 20.89 7.62 2.50
C ALA A 170 21.51 8.46 1.36
N GLY A 171 21.89 9.71 1.67
CA GLY A 171 22.25 10.74 0.70
C GLY A 171 23.73 10.75 0.30
N LYS A 172 24.51 9.70 0.54
CA LYS A 172 25.92 9.66 0.14
C LYS A 172 26.06 9.97 -1.36
N TYR A 173 27.04 10.84 -1.68
CA TYR A 173 27.33 11.34 -3.02
C TYR A 173 26.23 12.20 -3.67
N ALA A 174 25.22 12.67 -2.93
CA ALA A 174 24.33 13.69 -3.45
C ALA A 174 25.07 15.05 -3.59
N PRO A 175 24.83 15.83 -4.66
CA PRO A 175 23.86 15.63 -5.73
C PRO A 175 24.41 14.85 -6.95
N ALA A 176 25.71 14.49 -6.99
CA ALA A 176 26.30 13.80 -8.13
C ALA A 176 25.57 12.47 -8.45
N VAL A 177 25.22 11.72 -7.42
CA VAL A 177 24.19 10.68 -7.49
C VAL A 177 22.88 11.31 -7.05
N GLY A 178 21.88 11.30 -7.90
CA GLY A 178 20.62 12.03 -7.70
C GLY A 178 19.97 11.79 -6.34
N ASP A 179 19.47 12.87 -5.74
CA ASP A 179 18.76 12.83 -4.47
C ASP A 179 17.32 12.33 -4.61
N ASP A 180 16.67 12.73 -5.71
CA ASP A 180 15.33 12.26 -6.03
C ASP A 180 15.37 10.79 -6.47
N VAL A 181 14.59 9.98 -5.76
CA VAL A 181 14.39 8.57 -6.05
C VAL A 181 12.93 8.35 -6.38
N THR A 182 12.66 7.90 -7.60
CA THR A 182 11.32 7.47 -7.99
C THR A 182 11.08 6.05 -7.50
N LEU A 183 10.04 5.89 -6.69
CA LEU A 183 9.53 4.58 -6.29
C LEU A 183 8.41 4.16 -7.24
N THR A 184 8.46 2.93 -7.75
CA THR A 184 7.42 2.34 -8.58
C THR A 184 7.05 0.99 -8.00
N ILE A 185 5.83 0.89 -7.50
CA ILE A 185 5.33 -0.27 -6.79
C ILE A 185 4.46 -1.10 -7.74
N SER A 186 4.73 -2.40 -7.79
CA SER A 186 3.81 -3.41 -8.34
C SER A 186 3.36 -4.28 -7.19
N LEU A 187 2.06 -4.43 -7.00
CA LEU A 187 1.49 -5.19 -5.89
C LEU A 187 0.39 -6.11 -6.39
N GLU A 188 0.48 -7.36 -6.00
CA GLU A 188 -0.62 -8.30 -6.02
C GLU A 188 -0.93 -8.76 -4.59
N ALA A 189 -2.20 -8.93 -4.25
CA ALA A 189 -2.63 -9.42 -2.94
C ALA A 189 -3.85 -10.32 -3.10
N ILE A 190 -3.89 -11.41 -2.35
CA ILE A 190 -4.94 -12.44 -2.43
C ILE A 190 -5.72 -12.42 -1.12
N LYS A 191 -7.05 -12.50 -1.22
CA LYS A 191 -7.97 -12.53 -0.09
C LYS A 191 -7.63 -13.69 0.86
N GLN A 192 -7.52 -13.36 2.14
CA GLN A 192 -7.23 -14.31 3.23
C GLN A 192 -8.43 -15.18 3.59
#